data_69fbec1bdeb7a1025415f3e65e8d13d9
#
_entry.id   69fbec1bdeb7a1025415f3e65e8d13d9
#
_cell.length_a   1.000
_cell.length_b   1.000
_cell.length_c   1.000
_cell.angle_alpha   90.00
_cell.angle_beta   90.00
_cell.angle_gamma   90.00
#
_symmetry.space_group_name_H-M   'P 1'
#
loop_
_entity.id
_entity.type
_entity.pdbx_description
1 polymer ?
#
loop_
_entity_poly.entity_id
_entity_poly.type
_entity_poly.pdbx_seq_one_letter_code
_entity_poly.pdbx_strand_id
1 'polypeptide(L)'
;GMTQRGRIEFCLKGGLCNTDFIDNAEGVDCSDHEVNIKILLNQLVVNGELSVDERNSFLVSMTDSVSELVLHNNVRQTQAISLALHRSDEQYAEYQRFMAWLESQGKLDRELEFLPTDDQLTDRLNRQQPVWTRPELAVLTCYSKVMLKEALLEADLLSDPVLASSVGKAFPPALVERYGTEVS
;
A
#
# COMPACT_ATOMS: atom_id res chain seq x y z
N GLY A 1 -18.54 -1.42 -10.78
CA GLY A 1 -17.09 -1.19 -10.83
C GLY A 1 -16.55 -1.36 -12.24
N MET A 2 -15.32 -0.94 -12.46
CA MET A 2 -14.62 -1.06 -13.73
C MET A 2 -13.58 -2.18 -13.59
N THR A 3 -13.45 -3.05 -14.61
CA THR A 3 -12.40 -4.09 -14.63
C THR A 3 -11.01 -3.46 -14.74
N GLN A 4 -9.96 -4.18 -14.34
CA GLN A 4 -8.57 -3.70 -14.48
C GLN A 4 -8.24 -3.32 -15.91
N ARG A 5 -8.60 -4.16 -16.88
CA ARG A 5 -8.44 -3.86 -18.30
C ARG A 5 -9.19 -2.60 -18.74
N GLY A 6 -10.42 -2.42 -18.28
CA GLY A 6 -11.20 -1.21 -18.58
C GLY A 6 -10.57 0.05 -17.99
N ARG A 7 -9.95 -0.03 -16.80
CA ARG A 7 -9.20 1.07 -16.17
C ARG A 7 -7.97 1.44 -17.00
N ILE A 8 -7.22 0.44 -17.48
CA ILE A 8 -6.06 0.66 -18.37
C ILE A 8 -6.48 1.35 -19.67
N GLU A 9 -7.50 0.82 -20.35
CA GLU A 9 -8.02 1.42 -21.59
C GLU A 9 -8.54 2.85 -21.39
N PHE A 10 -9.19 3.12 -20.25
CA PHE A 10 -9.64 4.46 -19.89
C PHE A 10 -8.45 5.41 -19.69
N CYS A 11 -7.39 4.98 -19.00
CA CYS A 11 -6.19 5.79 -18.81
C CYS A 11 -5.42 6.01 -20.12
N LEU A 12 -5.33 5.04 -21.02
CA LEU A 12 -4.72 5.19 -22.34
C LEU A 12 -5.43 6.25 -23.21
N LYS A 13 -6.69 6.54 -22.91
CA LYS A 13 -7.49 7.61 -23.55
C LYS A 13 -7.46 8.93 -22.79
N GLY A 14 -6.55 9.09 -21.82
CA GLY A 14 -6.40 10.31 -21.03
C GLY A 14 -7.27 10.38 -19.76
N GLY A 15 -7.97 9.31 -19.41
CA GLY A 15 -8.70 9.21 -18.15
C GLY A 15 -7.78 9.06 -16.94
N LEU A 16 -8.28 9.37 -15.74
CA LEU A 16 -7.54 9.26 -14.49
C LEU A 16 -8.25 8.31 -13.53
N CYS A 17 -7.64 7.16 -13.28
CA CYS A 17 -8.01 6.23 -12.22
C CYS A 17 -6.80 5.36 -11.84
N ASN A 18 -6.85 4.70 -10.70
CA ASN A 18 -5.86 3.70 -10.31
C ASN A 18 -6.47 2.28 -10.46
N THR A 19 -5.89 1.29 -9.80
CA THR A 19 -6.52 -0.03 -9.66
C THR A 19 -7.64 0.02 -8.62
N ASP A 20 -8.46 -1.02 -8.58
CA ASP A 20 -9.55 -1.10 -7.63
C ASP A 20 -9.04 -1.11 -6.17
N PHE A 21 -7.98 -1.84 -5.89
CA PHE A 21 -7.40 -1.92 -4.54
C PHE A 21 -6.73 -0.63 -4.05
N ILE A 22 -6.52 0.35 -4.92
CA ILE A 22 -6.09 1.71 -4.53
C ILE A 22 -7.29 2.64 -4.38
N ASP A 23 -8.21 2.64 -5.35
CA ASP A 23 -9.36 3.56 -5.35
C ASP A 23 -10.41 3.17 -4.28
N ASN A 24 -10.38 1.92 -3.79
CA ASN A 24 -11.22 1.40 -2.71
C ASN A 24 -10.41 0.96 -1.47
N ALA A 25 -9.19 1.45 -1.30
CA ALA A 25 -8.32 1.04 -0.19
C ALA A 25 -8.85 1.43 1.19
N GLU A 26 -9.66 2.48 1.29
CA GLU A 26 -10.09 3.10 2.55
C GLU A 26 -10.77 2.11 3.50
N GLY A 27 -11.67 1.27 2.99
CA GLY A 27 -12.37 0.28 3.81
C GLY A 27 -11.45 -0.79 4.40
N VAL A 28 -10.49 -1.27 3.62
CA VAL A 28 -9.49 -2.26 4.06
C VAL A 28 -8.50 -1.64 5.03
N ASP A 29 -8.01 -0.44 4.75
CA ASP A 29 -7.05 0.27 5.60
C ASP A 29 -7.66 0.61 6.97
N CYS A 30 -8.93 1.01 6.99
CA CYS A 30 -9.70 1.18 8.23
C CYS A 30 -9.78 -0.12 9.04
N SER A 31 -10.04 -1.24 8.39
CA SER A 31 -10.09 -2.56 9.02
C SER A 31 -8.72 -2.99 9.56
N ASP A 32 -7.63 -2.71 8.85
CA ASP A 32 -6.27 -3.01 9.30
C ASP A 32 -5.92 -2.23 10.58
N HIS A 33 -6.22 -0.93 10.62
CA HIS A 33 -6.05 -0.13 11.84
C HIS A 33 -6.90 -0.67 12.99
N GLU A 34 -8.17 -0.99 12.73
CA GLU A 34 -9.08 -1.55 13.73
C GLU A 34 -8.55 -2.84 14.34
N VAL A 35 -8.10 -3.77 13.51
CA VAL A 35 -7.59 -5.08 13.95
C VAL A 35 -6.34 -4.90 14.81
N ASN A 36 -5.37 -4.11 14.36
CA ASN A 36 -4.12 -3.89 15.09
C ASN A 36 -4.35 -3.21 16.45
N ILE A 37 -5.22 -2.21 16.51
CA ILE A 37 -5.60 -1.53 17.76
C ILE A 37 -6.30 -2.52 18.70
N LYS A 38 -7.22 -3.34 18.20
CA LYS A 38 -7.94 -4.33 19.01
C LYS A 38 -7.04 -5.44 19.54
N ILE A 39 -6.06 -5.89 18.77
CA ILE A 39 -5.09 -6.89 19.25
C ILE A 39 -4.37 -6.35 20.50
N LEU A 40 -3.82 -5.14 20.40
CA LEU A 40 -3.11 -4.51 21.52
C LEU A 40 -4.04 -4.30 22.73
N LEU A 41 -5.17 -3.63 22.55
CA LEU A 41 -6.06 -3.30 23.65
C LEU A 41 -6.70 -4.54 24.29
N ASN A 42 -6.97 -5.60 23.52
CA ASN A 42 -7.46 -6.85 24.09
C ASN A 42 -6.40 -7.55 24.94
N GLN A 43 -5.12 -7.48 24.55
CA GLN A 43 -4.04 -8.02 25.39
C GLN A 43 -3.99 -7.31 26.75
N LEU A 44 -4.14 -5.98 26.78
CA LEU A 44 -4.18 -5.20 28.03
C LEU A 44 -5.40 -5.58 28.91
N VAL A 45 -6.54 -5.85 28.28
CA VAL A 45 -7.73 -6.32 29.00
C VAL A 45 -7.49 -7.71 29.62
N VAL A 46 -6.89 -8.63 28.87
CA VAL A 46 -6.57 -9.99 29.36
C VAL A 46 -5.57 -9.94 30.52
N ASN A 47 -4.60 -9.04 30.45
CA ASN A 47 -3.63 -8.83 31.53
C ASN A 47 -4.22 -8.13 32.77
N GLY A 48 -5.46 -7.61 32.70
CA GLY A 48 -6.11 -6.88 33.79
C GLY A 48 -5.63 -5.43 33.95
N GLU A 49 -4.91 -4.90 32.97
CA GLU A 49 -4.39 -3.52 32.93
C GLU A 49 -5.42 -2.50 32.44
N LEU A 50 -6.48 -2.98 31.77
CA LEU A 50 -7.54 -2.17 31.19
C LEU A 50 -8.89 -2.90 31.37
N SER A 51 -9.93 -2.21 31.81
CA SER A 51 -11.28 -2.75 31.83
C SER A 51 -11.92 -2.72 30.41
N VAL A 52 -12.93 -3.55 30.20
CA VAL A 52 -13.67 -3.56 28.92
C VAL A 52 -14.32 -2.21 28.62
N ASP A 53 -14.88 -1.56 29.64
CA ASP A 53 -15.56 -0.27 29.50
C ASP A 53 -14.57 0.85 29.15
N GLU A 54 -13.40 0.87 29.80
CA GLU A 54 -12.32 1.81 29.48
C GLU A 54 -11.81 1.58 28.05
N ARG A 55 -11.60 0.30 27.65
CA ARG A 55 -11.23 -0.04 26.27
C ARG A 55 -12.24 0.51 25.28
N ASN A 56 -13.53 0.28 25.49
CA ASN A 56 -14.58 0.73 24.59
C ASN A 56 -14.63 2.25 24.48
N SER A 57 -14.53 2.94 25.61
CA SER A 57 -14.48 4.41 25.65
C SER A 57 -13.25 4.97 24.93
N PHE A 58 -12.11 4.30 25.10
CA PHE A 58 -10.86 4.69 24.43
C PHE A 58 -10.92 4.46 22.92
N LEU A 59 -11.50 3.34 22.44
CA LEU A 59 -11.73 3.10 21.03
C LEU A 59 -12.58 4.21 20.39
N VAL A 60 -13.67 4.61 21.04
CA VAL A 60 -14.53 5.71 20.54
C VAL A 60 -13.75 7.01 20.43
N SER A 61 -12.88 7.31 21.39
CA SER A 61 -12.12 8.56 21.40
C SER A 61 -11.07 8.67 20.28
N MET A 62 -10.71 7.55 19.65
CA MET A 62 -9.71 7.50 18.57
C MET A 62 -10.33 7.48 17.15
N THR A 63 -11.65 7.52 17.02
CA THR A 63 -12.32 7.39 15.70
C THR A 63 -11.81 8.41 14.68
N ASP A 64 -11.73 9.68 15.05
CA ASP A 64 -11.27 10.74 14.16
C ASP A 64 -9.79 10.55 13.77
N SER A 65 -8.95 10.17 14.74
CA SER A 65 -7.52 9.91 14.48
C SER A 65 -7.28 8.73 13.53
N VAL A 66 -8.09 7.68 13.63
CA VAL A 66 -8.04 6.56 12.69
C VAL A 66 -8.46 7.02 11.29
N SER A 67 -9.54 7.80 11.19
CA SER A 67 -9.98 8.37 9.90
C SER A 67 -8.89 9.23 9.25
N GLU A 68 -8.19 10.06 10.02
CA GLU A 68 -7.07 10.86 9.52
C GLU A 68 -5.91 10.01 9.03
N LEU A 69 -5.55 8.93 9.73
CA LEU A 69 -4.52 7.98 9.29
C LEU A 69 -4.89 7.32 7.97
N VAL A 70 -6.12 6.84 7.83
CA VAL A 70 -6.63 6.21 6.60
C VAL A 70 -6.59 7.19 5.43
N LEU A 71 -7.09 8.41 5.60
CA LEU A 71 -7.05 9.45 4.57
C LEU A 71 -5.60 9.78 4.18
N HIS A 72 -4.71 9.90 5.16
CA HIS A 72 -3.29 10.17 4.92
C HIS A 72 -2.63 9.04 4.12
N ASN A 73 -2.91 7.78 4.44
CA ASN A 73 -2.41 6.63 3.71
C ASN A 73 -2.88 6.63 2.24
N ASN A 74 -4.16 6.94 2.00
CA ASN A 74 -4.69 7.05 0.65
C ASN A 74 -4.00 8.16 -0.17
N VAL A 75 -3.81 9.34 0.43
CA VAL A 75 -3.08 10.44 -0.21
C VAL A 75 -1.66 10.01 -0.56
N ARG A 76 -0.93 9.38 0.36
CA ARG A 76 0.45 8.93 0.11
C ARG A 76 0.53 7.86 -0.99
N GLN A 77 -0.38 6.91 -1.01
CA GLN A 77 -0.43 5.87 -2.05
C GLN A 77 -0.66 6.49 -3.44
N THR A 78 -1.63 7.38 -3.56
CA THR A 78 -1.94 8.05 -4.84
C THR A 78 -0.84 9.01 -5.28
N GLN A 79 -0.15 9.66 -4.34
CA GLN A 79 1.05 10.47 -4.61
C GLN A 79 2.22 9.61 -5.13
N ALA A 80 2.46 8.44 -4.52
CA ALA A 80 3.50 7.53 -4.98
C ALA A 80 3.26 7.07 -6.43
N ILE A 81 2.02 6.71 -6.78
CA ILE A 81 1.65 6.35 -8.16
C ILE A 81 1.81 7.56 -9.10
N SER A 82 1.45 8.76 -8.66
CA SER A 82 1.62 9.98 -9.45
C SER A 82 3.09 10.28 -9.73
N LEU A 83 3.96 10.07 -8.73
CA LEU A 83 5.40 10.24 -8.89
C LEU A 83 5.98 9.17 -9.82
N ALA A 84 5.54 7.92 -9.68
CA ALA A 84 5.93 6.82 -10.57
C ALA A 84 5.55 7.12 -12.02
N LEU A 85 4.34 7.63 -12.26
CA LEU A 85 3.88 8.03 -13.59
C LEU A 85 4.71 9.20 -14.14
N HIS A 86 5.00 10.20 -13.33
CA HIS A 86 5.79 11.36 -13.75
C HIS A 86 7.21 10.97 -14.21
N ARG A 87 7.78 9.93 -13.62
CA ARG A 87 9.12 9.41 -13.93
C ARG A 87 9.10 8.23 -14.91
N SER A 88 7.93 7.83 -15.37
CA SER A 88 7.78 6.56 -16.09
C SER A 88 8.51 6.51 -17.42
N ASP A 89 8.66 7.64 -18.11
CA ASP A 89 9.39 7.71 -19.37
C ASP A 89 10.90 7.56 -19.13
N GLU A 90 11.44 8.18 -18.09
CA GLU A 90 12.86 8.08 -17.72
C GLU A 90 13.19 6.68 -17.16
N GLN A 91 12.27 6.08 -16.43
CA GLN A 91 12.43 4.79 -15.75
C GLN A 91 11.85 3.61 -16.54
N TYR A 92 11.56 3.80 -17.82
CA TYR A 92 10.95 2.77 -18.67
C TYR A 92 11.68 1.41 -18.60
N ALA A 93 12.99 1.41 -18.80
CA ALA A 93 13.79 0.21 -18.76
C ALA A 93 13.89 -0.43 -17.36
N GLU A 94 13.71 0.34 -16.30
CA GLU A 94 13.70 -0.15 -14.92
C GLU A 94 12.43 -0.93 -14.63
N TYR A 95 11.28 -0.42 -15.05
CA TYR A 95 10.02 -1.16 -14.90
C TYR A 95 10.00 -2.45 -15.71
N GLN A 96 10.54 -2.46 -16.95
CA GLN A 96 10.69 -3.68 -17.72
C GLN A 96 11.59 -4.71 -17.02
N ARG A 97 12.76 -4.29 -16.52
CA ARG A 97 13.66 -5.17 -15.77
C ARG A 97 13.02 -5.70 -14.49
N PHE A 98 12.26 -4.88 -13.80
CA PHE A 98 11.55 -5.29 -12.59
C PHE A 98 10.49 -6.36 -12.90
N MET A 99 9.68 -6.18 -13.94
CA MET A 99 8.73 -7.21 -14.37
C MET A 99 9.42 -8.51 -14.77
N ALA A 100 10.46 -8.44 -15.61
CA ALA A 100 11.21 -9.61 -16.04
C ALA A 100 11.86 -10.35 -14.84
N TRP A 101 12.36 -9.61 -13.87
CA TRP A 101 12.89 -10.19 -12.63
C TRP A 101 11.80 -10.90 -11.83
N LEU A 102 10.64 -10.27 -11.62
CA LEU A 102 9.51 -10.89 -10.92
C LEU A 102 9.02 -12.17 -11.61
N GLU A 103 8.95 -12.16 -12.94
CA GLU A 103 8.61 -13.34 -13.75
C GLU A 103 9.65 -14.46 -13.57
N SER A 104 10.94 -14.11 -13.58
CA SER A 104 12.03 -15.08 -13.37
C SER A 104 11.98 -15.73 -11.97
N GLN A 105 11.43 -15.04 -10.98
CA GLN A 105 11.20 -15.55 -9.64
C GLN A 105 9.86 -16.30 -9.50
N GLY A 106 9.08 -16.43 -10.58
CA GLY A 106 7.74 -17.04 -10.53
C GLY A 106 6.72 -16.27 -9.69
N LYS A 107 6.95 -14.97 -9.46
CA LYS A 107 6.11 -14.11 -8.61
C LYS A 107 5.11 -13.27 -9.39
N LEU A 108 5.33 -13.07 -10.68
CA LEU A 108 4.48 -12.27 -11.55
C LEU A 108 4.03 -13.09 -12.76
N ASP A 109 2.74 -12.99 -13.06
CA ASP A 109 2.15 -13.36 -14.33
C ASP A 109 1.56 -12.09 -14.96
N ARG A 110 2.21 -11.56 -16.01
CA ARG A 110 1.79 -10.30 -16.65
C ARG A 110 0.40 -10.41 -17.28
N GLU A 111 0.03 -11.58 -17.81
CA GLU A 111 -1.27 -11.77 -18.43
C GLU A 111 -2.39 -11.71 -17.37
N LEU A 112 -2.19 -12.38 -16.25
CA LEU A 112 -3.14 -12.39 -15.12
C LEU A 112 -3.33 -10.99 -14.53
N GLU A 113 -2.24 -10.22 -14.42
CA GLU A 113 -2.25 -8.86 -13.84
C GLU A 113 -2.60 -7.77 -14.87
N PHE A 114 -2.85 -8.13 -16.11
CA PHE A 114 -3.09 -7.19 -17.22
C PHE A 114 -1.93 -6.20 -17.44
N LEU A 115 -0.71 -6.60 -17.12
CA LEU A 115 0.48 -5.80 -17.40
C LEU A 115 0.91 -5.97 -18.86
N PRO A 116 1.50 -4.92 -19.46
CA PRO A 116 1.85 -4.95 -20.88
C PRO A 116 3.04 -5.88 -21.15
N THR A 117 3.01 -6.53 -22.31
CA THR A 117 4.19 -7.20 -22.87
C THR A 117 5.20 -6.18 -23.38
N ASP A 118 6.44 -6.61 -23.63
CA ASP A 118 7.48 -5.71 -24.17
C ASP A 118 7.11 -5.21 -25.57
N ASP A 119 6.42 -6.04 -26.39
CA ASP A 119 5.91 -5.63 -27.70
C ASP A 119 4.80 -4.57 -27.57
N GLN A 120 3.89 -4.71 -26.61
CA GLN A 120 2.84 -3.73 -26.35
C GLN A 120 3.43 -2.39 -25.88
N LEU A 121 4.45 -2.41 -25.04
CA LEU A 121 5.16 -1.21 -24.60
C LEU A 121 5.84 -0.51 -25.79
N THR A 122 6.50 -1.27 -26.65
CA THR A 122 7.13 -0.76 -27.89
C THR A 122 6.09 -0.16 -28.83
N ASP A 123 4.94 -0.82 -28.99
CA ASP A 123 3.85 -0.33 -29.83
C ASP A 123 3.26 0.99 -29.29
N ARG A 124 3.08 1.12 -27.98
CA ARG A 124 2.66 2.38 -27.33
C ARG A 124 3.65 3.52 -27.60
N LEU A 125 4.95 3.27 -27.47
CA LEU A 125 5.99 4.24 -27.80
C LEU A 125 5.91 4.69 -29.27
N ASN A 126 5.78 3.75 -30.20
CA ASN A 126 5.68 4.04 -31.61
C ASN A 126 4.43 4.86 -31.97
N ARG A 127 3.35 4.69 -31.23
CA ARG A 127 2.08 5.42 -31.41
C ARG A 127 2.01 6.72 -30.61
N GLN A 128 3.05 7.10 -29.91
CA GLN A 128 3.08 8.27 -29.02
C GLN A 128 1.94 8.24 -27.97
N GLN A 129 1.60 7.05 -27.49
CA GLN A 129 0.65 6.85 -26.41
C GLN A 129 1.38 6.85 -25.05
N PRO A 130 0.68 7.04 -23.92
CA PRO A 130 1.26 6.82 -22.62
C PRO A 130 1.84 5.40 -22.52
N VAL A 131 3.13 5.28 -22.23
CA VAL A 131 3.81 3.99 -22.13
C VAL A 131 3.28 3.20 -20.95
N TRP A 132 3.11 3.89 -19.84
CA TRP A 132 2.57 3.36 -18.58
C TRP A 132 1.28 4.07 -18.20
N THR A 133 0.39 3.33 -17.61
CA THR A 133 -0.85 3.87 -17.02
C THR A 133 -0.80 3.76 -15.49
N ARG A 134 -1.58 4.60 -14.79
CA ARG A 134 -1.69 4.56 -13.34
C ARG A 134 -2.10 3.17 -12.80
N PRO A 135 -3.09 2.46 -13.39
CA PRO A 135 -3.43 1.11 -12.96
C PRO A 135 -2.27 0.12 -13.05
N GLU A 136 -1.45 0.18 -14.10
CA GLU A 136 -0.29 -0.69 -14.29
C GLU A 136 0.82 -0.38 -13.27
N LEU A 137 1.12 0.91 -13.07
CA LEU A 137 2.10 1.34 -12.08
C LEU A 137 1.65 1.05 -10.64
N ALA A 138 0.34 1.09 -10.36
CA ALA A 138 -0.21 0.69 -9.07
C ALA A 138 0.04 -0.79 -8.78
N VAL A 139 -0.13 -1.67 -9.76
CA VAL A 139 0.21 -3.10 -9.64
C VAL A 139 1.70 -3.28 -9.37
N LEU A 140 2.58 -2.64 -10.15
CA LEU A 140 4.04 -2.74 -9.93
C LEU A 140 4.46 -2.19 -8.56
N THR A 141 3.84 -1.11 -8.10
CA THR A 141 4.06 -0.57 -6.75
C THR A 141 3.65 -1.58 -5.68
N CYS A 142 2.54 -2.30 -5.87
CA CYS A 142 2.11 -3.36 -4.96
C CYS A 142 3.16 -4.48 -4.90
N TYR A 143 3.64 -4.98 -6.04
CA TYR A 143 4.70 -5.99 -6.08
C TYR A 143 5.99 -5.51 -5.41
N SER A 144 6.39 -4.26 -5.58
CA SER A 144 7.57 -3.71 -4.90
C SER A 144 7.41 -3.72 -3.38
N LYS A 145 6.22 -3.42 -2.86
CA LYS A 145 5.90 -3.48 -1.42
C LYS A 145 5.95 -4.92 -0.89
N VAL A 146 5.42 -5.89 -1.66
CA VAL A 146 5.48 -7.31 -1.29
C VAL A 146 6.93 -7.80 -1.21
N MET A 147 7.75 -7.46 -2.22
CA MET A 147 9.18 -7.82 -2.21
C MET A 147 9.94 -7.17 -1.06
N LEU A 148 9.68 -5.90 -0.79
CA LEU A 148 10.29 -5.22 0.35
C LEU A 148 9.89 -5.87 1.68
N LYS A 149 8.61 -6.20 1.86
CA LYS A 149 8.13 -6.91 3.05
C LYS A 149 8.84 -8.23 3.27
N GLU A 150 8.96 -9.05 2.23
CA GLU A 150 9.67 -10.34 2.30
C GLU A 150 11.13 -10.13 2.71
N ALA A 151 11.83 -9.20 2.05
CA ALA A 151 13.22 -8.90 2.36
C ALA A 151 13.41 -8.38 3.81
N LEU A 152 12.50 -7.56 4.32
CA LEU A 152 12.54 -7.09 5.70
C LEU A 152 12.32 -8.22 6.71
N LEU A 153 11.42 -9.16 6.42
CA LEU A 153 11.19 -10.32 7.29
C LEU A 153 12.38 -11.27 7.33
N GLU A 154 13.12 -11.42 6.23
CA GLU A 154 14.32 -12.25 6.15
C GLU A 154 15.54 -11.59 6.81
N ALA A 155 15.60 -10.28 6.86
CA ALA A 155 16.77 -9.52 7.29
C ALA A 155 16.95 -9.38 8.82
N ASP A 156 16.06 -9.95 9.65
CA ASP A 156 16.08 -9.86 11.12
C ASP A 156 16.27 -8.43 11.66
N LEU A 157 15.54 -7.47 11.07
CA LEU A 157 15.63 -6.05 11.39
C LEU A 157 14.65 -5.61 12.51
N LEU A 158 14.01 -6.56 13.19
CA LEU A 158 13.02 -6.28 14.23
C LEU A 158 13.61 -5.50 15.43
N SER A 159 14.93 -5.65 15.65
CA SER A 159 15.66 -4.95 16.71
C SER A 159 16.22 -3.57 16.27
N ASP A 160 16.02 -3.15 15.01
CA ASP A 160 16.52 -1.87 14.54
C ASP A 160 15.68 -0.70 15.10
N PRO A 161 16.29 0.24 15.85
CA PRO A 161 15.55 1.34 16.47
C PRO A 161 14.88 2.28 15.48
N VAL A 162 15.40 2.40 14.23
CA VAL A 162 14.81 3.24 13.19
C VAL A 162 13.51 2.63 12.70
N LEU A 163 13.50 1.30 12.48
CA LEU A 163 12.30 0.57 12.07
C LEU A 163 11.26 0.52 13.20
N ALA A 164 11.69 0.26 14.44
CA ALA A 164 10.82 0.30 15.61
C ALA A 164 10.11 1.65 15.74
N SER A 165 10.82 2.77 15.53
CA SER A 165 10.22 4.11 15.54
C SER A 165 9.13 4.33 14.48
N SER A 166 9.14 3.53 13.42
CA SER A 166 8.15 3.61 12.33
C SER A 166 6.86 2.88 12.66
N VAL A 167 6.89 1.88 13.54
CA VAL A 167 5.70 1.12 13.98
C VAL A 167 4.71 2.04 14.68
N GLY A 168 5.19 2.89 15.59
CA GLY A 168 4.34 3.85 16.31
C GLY A 168 3.56 4.80 15.39
N LYS A 169 4.08 5.10 14.19
CA LYS A 169 3.40 5.98 13.22
C LYS A 169 2.17 5.34 12.57
N ALA A 170 2.01 4.03 12.69
CA ALA A 170 0.84 3.29 12.19
C ALA A 170 -0.34 3.32 13.16
N PHE A 171 -0.15 3.85 14.37
CA PHE A 171 -1.17 3.91 15.40
C PHE A 171 -1.61 5.34 15.70
N PRO A 172 -2.86 5.54 16.21
CA PRO A 172 -3.30 6.84 16.67
C PRO A 172 -2.37 7.43 17.74
N PRO A 173 -2.08 8.74 17.71
CA PRO A 173 -1.18 9.37 18.67
C PRO A 173 -1.55 9.12 20.14
N ALA A 174 -2.83 9.15 20.48
CA ALA A 174 -3.32 8.89 21.83
C ALA A 174 -2.98 7.46 22.32
N LEU A 175 -2.94 6.49 21.43
CA LEU A 175 -2.57 5.12 21.75
C LEU A 175 -1.06 5.01 21.99
N VAL A 176 -0.25 5.64 21.16
CA VAL A 176 1.21 5.66 21.29
C VAL A 176 1.62 6.42 22.56
N GLU A 177 0.96 7.52 22.88
CA GLU A 177 1.22 8.30 24.09
C GLU A 177 0.94 7.48 25.36
N ARG A 178 -0.13 6.69 25.37
CA ARG A 178 -0.56 5.92 26.54
C ARG A 178 0.13 4.55 26.66
N TYR A 179 0.41 3.90 25.53
CA TYR A 179 0.88 2.51 25.46
C TYR A 179 2.05 2.33 24.48
N GLY A 180 2.91 3.33 24.35
CA GLY A 180 4.02 3.30 23.40
C GLY A 180 5.06 2.22 23.64
N THR A 181 5.21 1.77 24.89
CA THR A 181 6.10 0.64 25.26
C THR A 181 5.57 -0.71 24.80
N GLU A 182 4.26 -0.85 24.68
CA GLU A 182 3.57 -2.06 24.23
C GLU A 182 3.40 -2.08 22.70
N VAL A 183 3.54 -0.92 22.06
CA VAL A 183 3.47 -0.76 20.58
C VAL A 183 4.83 -1.02 19.92
N SER A 184 5.93 -0.78 20.65
CA SER A 184 7.30 -0.96 20.17
C SER A 184 7.82 -2.37 20.46
#